data_99d283ee987288fe47f45304f6aeed47
#
_entry.id   99d283ee987288fe47f45304f6aeed47
#
_cell.length_a   1.000
_cell.length_b   1.000
_cell.length_c   1.000
_cell.angle_alpha   90.00
_cell.angle_beta   90.00
_cell.angle_gamma   90.00
#
_symmetry.space_group_name_H-M   'P 1'
#
loop_
_entity.id
_entity.type
_entity.pdbx_description
1 polymer ?
#
loop_
_entity_poly.entity_id
_entity_poly.type
_entity_poly.pdbx_seq_one_letter_code
_entity_poly.pdbx_strand_id
1 'polypeptide(L)'
;MIDKQNLPCDDFTHQTVLLHETVDAVLGGRQNVSGVFVDATFGRGGHSQLLLDYLADDARLLVFDKDPQAIKTAQYLANYDSRVLVVHDSFANLATHLKQLDIPLVDGILADLGVSSPQLDDGSRGFSFMRDGVVDMRMDTTRGQSVGQWLATVDEETLANVLYEYGEERHSRRIAKAIKQMDNYDSTLKLAEVIKAAHPAWQKGKHPATQSFQALRIFINNELGDIKTFLNQSLTHLKPNGHLAVISFHSLEDRLIKQFLNNHSRGKWDGDDQLLIAPKRTKYFDKPKRISPSLDEIQRNPRARSAYLRTARRNDAPIIDVL
;
A
#
# COMPACT_ATOMS: atom_id res chain seq x y z
N MET A 1 -25.54 -17.13 -1.63
CA MET A 1 -25.38 -15.92 -0.79
C MET A 1 -24.46 -16.28 0.35
N ILE A 2 -23.29 -15.67 0.39
CA ILE A 2 -22.33 -15.86 1.49
C ILE A 2 -22.97 -15.25 2.73
N ASP A 3 -23.09 -16.04 3.80
CA ASP A 3 -23.52 -15.52 5.10
C ASP A 3 -22.38 -14.63 5.65
N LYS A 4 -22.50 -13.34 5.36
CA LYS A 4 -21.50 -12.30 5.73
C LYS A 4 -21.30 -12.17 7.25
N GLN A 5 -22.10 -12.87 8.08
CA GLN A 5 -22.04 -12.84 9.53
C GLN A 5 -21.03 -13.84 10.13
N ASN A 6 -20.55 -14.80 9.35
CA ASN A 6 -19.67 -15.88 9.83
C ASN A 6 -18.18 -15.73 9.43
N LEU A 7 -17.77 -14.60 8.86
CA LEU A 7 -16.35 -14.30 8.78
C LEU A 7 -15.83 -14.10 10.21
N PRO A 8 -14.64 -14.63 10.58
CA PRO A 8 -14.04 -14.36 11.89
C PRO A 8 -13.71 -12.86 11.97
N CYS A 9 -14.73 -12.08 12.36
CA CYS A 9 -14.62 -10.67 12.64
C CYS A 9 -14.17 -10.54 14.09
N ASP A 10 -12.92 -10.15 14.31
CA ASP A 10 -12.59 -9.46 15.56
C ASP A 10 -13.48 -8.22 15.66
N ASP A 11 -13.96 -7.90 16.86
CA ASP A 11 -14.96 -6.87 17.21
C ASP A 11 -14.69 -5.42 16.74
N PHE A 12 -13.78 -5.22 15.81
CA PHE A 12 -13.49 -3.91 15.21
C PHE A 12 -14.21 -3.80 13.86
N THR A 13 -15.27 -3.01 13.82
CA THR A 13 -15.95 -2.57 12.57
C THR A 13 -14.96 -1.80 11.69
N HIS A 14 -14.10 -2.54 10.98
CA HIS A 14 -13.17 -1.96 10.02
C HIS A 14 -13.95 -1.49 8.80
N GLN A 15 -13.99 -0.19 8.58
CA GLN A 15 -14.59 0.40 7.40
C GLN A 15 -13.52 0.59 6.33
N THR A 16 -13.62 -0.17 5.23
CA THR A 16 -12.70 -0.09 4.08
C THR A 16 -12.79 1.30 3.44
N VAL A 17 -11.64 1.92 3.21
CA VAL A 17 -11.56 3.29 2.67
C VAL A 17 -11.83 3.29 1.16
N LEU A 18 -12.65 4.25 0.67
CA LEU A 18 -12.98 4.43 -0.75
C LEU A 18 -13.45 3.12 -1.42
N LEU A 19 -14.23 2.33 -0.67
CA LEU A 19 -14.61 0.95 -1.04
C LEU A 19 -15.31 0.89 -2.41
N HIS A 20 -16.39 1.64 -2.57
CA HIS A 20 -17.21 1.63 -3.78
C HIS A 20 -16.48 2.29 -4.95
N GLU A 21 -15.81 3.40 -4.70
CA GLU A 21 -15.06 4.16 -5.70
C GLU A 21 -13.92 3.34 -6.31
N THR A 22 -13.25 2.51 -5.49
CA THR A 22 -12.14 1.65 -5.93
C THR A 22 -12.65 0.50 -6.78
N VAL A 23 -13.70 -0.19 -6.33
CA VAL A 23 -14.29 -1.31 -7.07
C VAL A 23 -14.91 -0.83 -8.38
N ASP A 24 -15.66 0.28 -8.37
CA ASP A 24 -16.22 0.88 -9.59
C ASP A 24 -15.12 1.26 -10.59
N ALA A 25 -14.01 1.85 -10.10
CA ALA A 25 -12.89 2.22 -10.95
C ALA A 25 -12.20 1.02 -11.60
N VAL A 26 -12.04 -0.09 -10.87
CA VAL A 26 -11.43 -1.33 -11.40
C VAL A 26 -12.32 -2.02 -12.42
N LEU A 27 -13.62 -2.00 -12.17
CA LEU A 27 -14.61 -2.59 -13.08
C LEU A 27 -14.93 -1.69 -14.28
N GLY A 28 -14.62 -0.37 -14.20
CA GLY A 28 -15.01 0.62 -15.19
C GLY A 28 -16.54 0.76 -15.28
N GLY A 29 -17.24 0.66 -14.17
CA GLY A 29 -18.71 0.76 -14.07
C GLY A 29 -19.48 -0.46 -14.61
N ARG A 30 -18.81 -1.59 -14.86
CA ARG A 30 -19.43 -2.81 -15.39
C ARG A 30 -19.86 -3.75 -14.26
N GLN A 31 -20.83 -4.61 -14.56
CA GLN A 31 -21.35 -5.65 -13.67
C GLN A 31 -21.30 -7.01 -14.36
N ASN A 32 -21.27 -8.07 -13.58
CA ASN A 32 -21.16 -9.46 -14.04
C ASN A 32 -20.00 -9.65 -15.03
N VAL A 33 -18.79 -9.25 -14.58
CA VAL A 33 -17.60 -9.12 -15.41
C VAL A 33 -16.75 -10.39 -15.33
N SER A 34 -16.53 -11.04 -16.46
CA SER A 34 -15.54 -12.11 -16.61
C SER A 34 -14.12 -11.55 -16.71
N GLY A 35 -13.12 -12.38 -16.44
CA GLY A 35 -11.72 -12.05 -16.58
C GLY A 35 -10.92 -12.26 -15.31
N VAL A 36 -9.71 -11.70 -15.27
CA VAL A 36 -8.78 -11.85 -14.15
C VAL A 36 -8.55 -10.50 -13.49
N PHE A 37 -8.77 -10.46 -12.19
CA PHE A 37 -8.59 -9.27 -11.37
C PHE A 37 -7.55 -9.53 -10.29
N VAL A 38 -6.90 -8.46 -9.82
CA VAL A 38 -5.89 -8.53 -8.77
C VAL A 38 -6.23 -7.53 -7.67
N ASP A 39 -6.33 -8.04 -6.44
CA ASP A 39 -6.24 -7.24 -5.22
C ASP A 39 -4.83 -7.40 -4.65
N ALA A 40 -4.00 -6.37 -4.81
CA ALA A 40 -2.60 -6.39 -4.45
C ALA A 40 -2.35 -6.25 -2.93
N THR A 41 -3.41 -5.96 -2.16
CA THR A 41 -3.36 -5.63 -0.73
C THR A 41 -4.65 -6.09 -0.04
N PHE A 42 -4.80 -7.39 0.11
CA PHE A 42 -6.05 -8.00 0.56
C PHE A 42 -6.53 -7.47 1.93
N GLY A 43 -5.61 -7.33 2.90
CA GLY A 43 -5.92 -6.85 4.24
C GLY A 43 -6.99 -7.70 4.94
N ARG A 44 -8.20 -7.15 5.06
CA ARG A 44 -9.39 -7.86 5.60
C ARG A 44 -10.42 -8.22 4.53
N GLY A 45 -10.09 -8.01 3.27
CA GLY A 45 -10.88 -8.45 2.13
C GLY A 45 -12.09 -7.59 1.78
N GLY A 46 -12.20 -6.37 2.30
CA GLY A 46 -13.36 -5.53 2.03
C GLY A 46 -13.52 -5.19 0.55
N HIS A 47 -12.45 -4.76 -0.11
CA HIS A 47 -12.45 -4.52 -1.57
C HIS A 47 -12.69 -5.82 -2.35
N SER A 48 -12.01 -6.91 -1.98
CA SER A 48 -12.15 -8.21 -2.63
C SER A 48 -13.56 -8.76 -2.55
N GLN A 49 -14.22 -8.68 -1.39
CA GLN A 49 -15.60 -9.15 -1.21
C GLN A 49 -16.58 -8.36 -2.08
N LEU A 50 -16.47 -7.02 -2.07
CA LEU A 50 -17.33 -6.20 -2.92
C LEU A 50 -17.05 -6.45 -4.40
N LEU A 51 -15.79 -6.63 -4.80
CA LEU A 51 -15.42 -6.92 -6.18
C LEU A 51 -16.04 -8.25 -6.63
N LEU A 52 -16.01 -9.30 -5.81
CA LEU A 52 -16.61 -10.60 -6.10
C LEU A 52 -18.14 -10.53 -6.34
N ASP A 53 -18.85 -9.60 -5.66
CA ASP A 53 -20.29 -9.39 -5.89
C ASP A 53 -20.60 -8.89 -7.34
N TYR A 54 -19.59 -8.33 -8.04
CA TYR A 54 -19.72 -7.83 -9.41
C TYR A 54 -19.02 -8.68 -10.48
N LEU A 55 -18.29 -9.71 -10.07
CA LEU A 55 -17.60 -10.61 -10.98
C LEU A 55 -18.50 -11.76 -11.40
N ALA A 56 -18.36 -12.22 -12.65
CA ALA A 56 -19.02 -13.41 -13.18
C ALA A 56 -18.45 -14.69 -12.55
N ASP A 57 -19.16 -15.82 -12.71
CA ASP A 57 -18.77 -17.11 -12.12
C ASP A 57 -17.45 -17.66 -12.69
N ASP A 58 -17.09 -17.29 -13.92
CA ASP A 58 -15.88 -17.71 -14.61
C ASP A 58 -14.69 -16.75 -14.36
N ALA A 59 -14.90 -15.67 -13.62
CA ALA A 59 -13.83 -14.74 -13.28
C ALA A 59 -12.85 -15.33 -12.27
N ARG A 60 -11.65 -14.74 -12.19
CA ARG A 60 -10.65 -15.06 -11.18
C ARG A 60 -10.21 -13.80 -10.44
N LEU A 61 -10.05 -13.90 -9.13
CA LEU A 61 -9.53 -12.85 -8.29
C LEU A 61 -8.27 -13.32 -7.57
N LEU A 62 -7.10 -12.78 -7.97
CA LEU A 62 -5.86 -13.00 -7.26
C LEU A 62 -5.76 -12.00 -6.12
N VAL A 63 -5.55 -12.49 -4.91
CA VAL A 63 -5.41 -11.64 -3.72
C VAL A 63 -4.03 -11.83 -3.11
N PHE A 64 -3.31 -10.72 -2.96
CA PHE A 64 -1.97 -10.67 -2.39
C PHE A 64 -2.00 -10.07 -1.00
N ASP A 65 -1.20 -10.59 -0.10
CA ASP A 65 -0.82 -9.92 1.12
C ASP A 65 0.52 -10.45 1.64
N LYS A 66 1.26 -9.60 2.36
CA LYS A 66 2.47 -9.97 3.09
C LYS A 66 2.14 -10.48 4.49
N ASP A 67 1.03 -10.01 5.08
CA ASP A 67 0.67 -10.31 6.47
C ASP A 67 0.07 -11.71 6.60
N PRO A 68 0.70 -12.62 7.38
CA PRO A 68 0.14 -13.95 7.63
C PRO A 68 -1.27 -13.95 8.19
N GLN A 69 -1.68 -12.90 8.92
CA GLN A 69 -3.05 -12.78 9.43
C GLN A 69 -4.05 -12.45 8.31
N ALA A 70 -3.68 -11.57 7.39
CA ALA A 70 -4.48 -11.27 6.20
C ALA A 70 -4.63 -12.52 5.31
N ILE A 71 -3.54 -13.27 5.13
CA ILE A 71 -3.54 -14.52 4.36
C ILE A 71 -4.48 -15.57 4.95
N LYS A 72 -4.56 -15.73 6.28
CA LYS A 72 -5.54 -16.62 6.91
C LYS A 72 -6.98 -16.24 6.55
N THR A 73 -7.28 -14.93 6.56
CA THR A 73 -8.61 -14.43 6.14
C THR A 73 -8.86 -14.65 4.66
N ALA A 74 -7.85 -14.44 3.80
CA ALA A 74 -7.95 -14.71 2.37
C ALA A 74 -8.18 -16.20 2.06
N GLN A 75 -7.48 -17.09 2.75
CA GLN A 75 -7.68 -18.53 2.63
C GLN A 75 -9.09 -18.96 3.04
N TYR A 76 -9.62 -18.33 4.12
CA TYR A 76 -11.00 -18.56 4.50
C TYR A 76 -11.96 -18.15 3.37
N LEU A 77 -11.79 -16.96 2.79
CA LEU A 77 -12.60 -16.51 1.65
C LEU A 77 -12.50 -17.47 0.46
N ALA A 78 -11.31 -17.95 0.12
CA ALA A 78 -11.07 -18.89 -0.97
C ALA A 78 -11.76 -20.26 -0.76
N ASN A 79 -12.01 -20.68 0.48
CA ASN A 79 -12.78 -21.90 0.76
C ASN A 79 -14.28 -21.75 0.42
N TYR A 80 -14.80 -20.52 0.38
CA TYR A 80 -16.21 -20.25 0.06
C TYR A 80 -16.42 -19.77 -1.38
N ASP A 81 -15.39 -19.18 -1.99
CA ASP A 81 -15.48 -18.66 -3.36
C ASP A 81 -14.29 -19.17 -4.19
N SER A 82 -14.56 -20.12 -5.07
CA SER A 82 -13.56 -20.78 -5.92
C SER A 82 -12.89 -19.84 -6.93
N ARG A 83 -13.40 -18.64 -7.13
CA ARG A 83 -12.79 -17.61 -7.98
C ARG A 83 -11.54 -16.98 -7.33
N VAL A 84 -11.38 -17.13 -6.01
CA VAL A 84 -10.28 -16.51 -5.23
C VAL A 84 -9.03 -17.36 -5.26
N LEU A 85 -7.91 -16.77 -5.67
CA LEU A 85 -6.57 -17.35 -5.65
C LEU A 85 -5.70 -16.55 -4.67
N VAL A 86 -5.21 -17.22 -3.61
CA VAL A 86 -4.46 -16.55 -2.53
C VAL A 86 -2.97 -16.64 -2.76
N VAL A 87 -2.28 -15.50 -2.66
CA VAL A 87 -0.83 -15.37 -2.80
C VAL A 87 -0.26 -14.72 -1.54
N HIS A 88 0.52 -15.49 -0.75
CA HIS A 88 1.25 -14.98 0.40
C HIS A 88 2.61 -14.43 -0.03
N ASP A 89 2.61 -13.22 -0.57
CA ASP A 89 3.83 -12.54 -1.01
C ASP A 89 3.60 -11.03 -1.15
N SER A 90 4.68 -10.30 -1.43
CA SER A 90 4.62 -8.91 -1.86
C SER A 90 3.98 -8.77 -3.24
N PHE A 91 3.13 -7.79 -3.41
CA PHE A 91 2.64 -7.38 -4.73
C PHE A 91 3.78 -6.96 -5.70
N ALA A 92 4.97 -6.67 -5.19
CA ALA A 92 6.17 -6.45 -6.02
C ALA A 92 6.57 -7.69 -6.83
N ASN A 93 6.06 -8.87 -6.48
CA ASN A 93 6.29 -10.13 -7.18
C ASN A 93 5.13 -10.52 -8.12
N LEU A 94 4.23 -9.59 -8.45
CA LEU A 94 3.06 -9.80 -9.30
C LEU A 94 3.39 -10.58 -10.57
N ALA A 95 4.39 -10.13 -11.34
CA ALA A 95 4.79 -10.77 -12.59
C ALA A 95 5.22 -12.23 -12.42
N THR A 96 5.92 -12.54 -11.33
CA THR A 96 6.37 -13.91 -11.02
C THR A 96 5.18 -14.83 -10.78
N HIS A 97 4.20 -14.39 -9.98
CA HIS A 97 3.01 -15.18 -9.67
C HIS A 97 2.08 -15.31 -10.86
N LEU A 98 1.89 -14.26 -11.65
CA LEU A 98 1.11 -14.35 -12.90
C LEU A 98 1.71 -15.36 -13.86
N LYS A 99 3.05 -15.38 -14.00
CA LYS A 99 3.74 -16.37 -14.82
C LYS A 99 3.56 -17.81 -14.29
N GLN A 100 3.64 -18.01 -12.97
CA GLN A 100 3.45 -19.32 -12.35
C GLN A 100 2.03 -19.87 -12.54
N LEU A 101 1.04 -18.98 -12.61
CA LEU A 101 -0.38 -19.30 -12.79
C LEU A 101 -0.81 -19.36 -14.26
N ASP A 102 0.13 -19.17 -15.20
CA ASP A 102 -0.12 -19.09 -16.63
C ASP A 102 -1.16 -18.00 -16.99
N ILE A 103 -1.06 -16.85 -16.32
CA ILE A 103 -1.92 -15.69 -16.52
C ILE A 103 -1.08 -14.57 -17.17
N PRO A 104 -1.13 -14.39 -18.47
CA PRO A 104 -0.27 -13.39 -19.13
C PRO A 104 -0.71 -11.95 -18.87
N LEU A 105 -2.01 -11.71 -18.80
CA LEU A 105 -2.60 -10.38 -18.66
C LEU A 105 -3.86 -10.42 -17.77
N VAL A 106 -4.11 -9.30 -17.06
CA VAL A 106 -5.25 -9.13 -16.15
C VAL A 106 -6.15 -7.97 -16.59
N ASP A 107 -7.42 -8.02 -16.22
CA ASP A 107 -8.46 -7.07 -16.61
C ASP A 107 -8.52 -5.84 -15.68
N GLY A 108 -8.12 -6.01 -14.42
CA GLY A 108 -8.08 -4.94 -13.45
C GLY A 108 -7.16 -5.23 -12.28
N ILE A 109 -6.56 -4.17 -11.73
CA ILE A 109 -5.67 -4.25 -10.58
C ILE A 109 -6.07 -3.16 -9.58
N LEU A 110 -6.27 -3.54 -8.33
CA LEU A 110 -6.40 -2.59 -7.22
C LEU A 110 -5.29 -2.79 -6.20
N ALA A 111 -4.96 -1.70 -5.49
CA ALA A 111 -4.10 -1.72 -4.33
C ALA A 111 -4.55 -0.68 -3.31
N ASP A 112 -4.70 -1.08 -2.06
CA ASP A 112 -4.96 -0.21 -0.89
C ASP A 112 -3.70 -0.18 -0.04
N LEU A 113 -2.84 0.83 -0.26
CA LEU A 113 -1.49 0.87 0.30
C LEU A 113 -1.48 1.20 1.79
N GLY A 114 -0.35 0.92 2.44
CA GLY A 114 -0.13 1.23 3.83
C GLY A 114 -0.42 0.07 4.77
N VAL A 115 -0.91 0.38 5.98
CA VAL A 115 -1.16 -0.60 7.04
C VAL A 115 -2.64 -0.75 7.32
N SER A 116 -3.04 -1.97 7.60
CA SER A 116 -4.42 -2.27 7.99
C SER A 116 -4.72 -1.78 9.42
N SER A 117 -6.00 -1.50 9.71
CA SER A 117 -6.39 -1.10 11.06
C SER A 117 -6.01 -2.10 12.14
N PRO A 118 -6.18 -3.42 11.96
CA PRO A 118 -5.71 -4.40 12.94
C PRO A 118 -4.21 -4.33 13.22
N GLN A 119 -3.37 -4.06 12.21
CA GLN A 119 -1.93 -3.87 12.43
C GLN A 119 -1.63 -2.67 13.34
N LEU A 120 -2.41 -1.57 13.22
CA LEU A 120 -2.28 -0.40 14.09
C LEU A 120 -2.87 -0.61 15.49
N ASP A 121 -3.91 -1.42 15.59
CA ASP A 121 -4.65 -1.63 16.84
C ASP A 121 -4.04 -2.75 17.70
N ASP A 122 -3.24 -3.65 17.11
CA ASP A 122 -2.48 -4.69 17.82
C ASP A 122 -1.10 -4.15 18.23
N GLY A 123 -0.94 -3.86 19.54
CA GLY A 123 0.33 -3.37 20.10
C GLY A 123 1.50 -4.32 19.86
N SER A 124 1.28 -5.63 19.78
CA SER A 124 2.33 -6.62 19.55
C SER A 124 2.98 -6.52 18.16
N ARG A 125 2.31 -5.86 17.20
CA ARG A 125 2.81 -5.61 15.86
C ARG A 125 3.75 -4.39 15.77
N GLY A 126 3.74 -3.51 16.75
CA GLY A 126 4.65 -2.37 16.87
C GLY A 126 4.44 -1.21 15.90
N PHE A 127 3.38 -1.19 15.09
CA PHE A 127 3.10 -0.12 14.13
C PHE A 127 2.64 1.19 14.76
N SER A 128 2.16 1.13 15.99
CA SER A 128 1.60 2.28 16.72
C SER A 128 2.23 2.43 18.10
N PHE A 129 2.31 3.67 18.56
CA PHE A 129 2.69 4.00 19.94
C PHE A 129 1.48 4.37 20.81
N MET A 130 0.26 4.19 20.32
CA MET A 130 -0.97 4.39 21.10
C MET A 130 -1.23 3.24 22.08
N ARG A 131 -0.69 2.07 21.76
CA ARG A 131 -0.63 0.90 22.63
C ARG A 131 0.81 0.43 22.65
N ASP A 132 1.33 0.18 23.85
CA ASP A 132 2.72 -0.28 23.99
C ASP A 132 2.89 -1.71 23.46
N GLY A 133 4.06 -1.97 22.92
CA GLY A 133 4.44 -3.28 22.38
C GLY A 133 5.87 -3.28 21.87
N VAL A 134 6.31 -4.43 21.39
CA VAL A 134 7.63 -4.58 20.77
C VAL A 134 7.75 -3.71 19.52
N VAL A 135 8.93 -3.16 19.26
CA VAL A 135 9.20 -2.35 18.08
C VAL A 135 9.47 -3.29 16.88
N ASP A 136 8.42 -3.94 16.39
CA ASP A 136 8.53 -4.89 15.26
C ASP A 136 8.33 -4.19 13.91
N MET A 137 7.14 -3.70 13.61
CA MET A 137 6.70 -3.01 12.39
C MET A 137 6.81 -3.84 11.08
N ARG A 138 7.12 -5.11 11.12
CA ARG A 138 7.09 -5.95 9.92
C ARG A 138 5.65 -6.25 9.51
N MET A 139 5.35 -6.13 8.22
CA MET A 139 4.08 -6.63 7.66
C MET A 139 4.10 -8.16 7.62
N ASP A 140 5.17 -8.76 7.09
CA ASP A 140 5.43 -10.21 7.17
C ASP A 140 6.30 -10.52 8.40
N THR A 141 5.69 -11.01 9.45
CA THR A 141 6.39 -11.36 10.71
C THR A 141 7.22 -12.64 10.59
N THR A 142 7.10 -13.41 9.51
CA THR A 142 7.82 -14.65 9.28
C THR A 142 9.19 -14.43 8.63
N ARG A 143 9.46 -13.22 8.10
CA ARG A 143 10.68 -12.90 7.34
C ARG A 143 11.34 -11.61 7.83
N GLY A 144 12.64 -11.51 7.57
CA GLY A 144 13.42 -10.30 7.82
C GLY A 144 13.61 -9.98 9.30
N GLN A 145 14.21 -8.83 9.57
CA GLN A 145 14.45 -8.31 10.92
C GLN A 145 13.39 -7.29 11.32
N SER A 146 13.07 -7.23 12.61
CA SER A 146 12.20 -6.20 13.16
C SER A 146 12.91 -4.83 13.18
N VAL A 147 12.12 -3.75 13.33
CA VAL A 147 12.70 -2.41 13.52
C VAL A 147 13.58 -2.37 14.76
N GLY A 148 13.20 -2.99 15.87
CA GLY A 148 14.01 -3.04 17.09
C GLY A 148 15.36 -3.73 16.86
N GLN A 149 15.39 -4.84 16.14
CA GLN A 149 16.62 -5.53 15.75
C GLN A 149 17.49 -4.67 14.83
N TRP A 150 16.88 -3.99 13.87
CA TRP A 150 17.59 -3.09 12.98
C TRP A 150 18.17 -1.87 13.73
N LEU A 151 17.40 -1.24 14.61
CA LEU A 151 17.85 -0.12 15.44
C LEU A 151 19.05 -0.49 16.34
N ALA A 152 19.12 -1.72 16.80
CA ALA A 152 20.26 -2.19 17.62
C ALA A 152 21.58 -2.21 16.84
N THR A 153 21.54 -2.45 15.54
CA THR A 153 22.74 -2.66 14.69
C THR A 153 23.09 -1.49 13.76
N VAL A 154 22.11 -0.68 13.37
CA VAL A 154 22.32 0.45 12.44
C VAL A 154 23.17 1.55 13.09
N ASP A 155 23.98 2.23 12.29
CA ASP A 155 24.69 3.45 12.71
C ASP A 155 23.75 4.68 12.75
N GLU A 156 24.20 5.74 13.45
CA GLU A 156 23.42 6.96 13.63
C GLU A 156 23.15 7.70 12.31
N GLU A 157 24.11 7.71 11.38
CA GLU A 157 23.99 8.43 10.11
C GLU A 157 22.96 7.75 9.20
N THR A 158 23.03 6.43 9.06
CA THR A 158 22.07 5.65 8.29
C THR A 158 20.66 5.81 8.86
N LEU A 159 20.50 5.75 10.19
CA LEU A 159 19.22 6.00 10.84
C LEU A 159 18.70 7.42 10.55
N ALA A 160 19.55 8.44 10.65
CA ALA A 160 19.15 9.81 10.34
C ALA A 160 18.70 9.97 8.88
N ASN A 161 19.37 9.31 7.94
CA ASN A 161 18.99 9.33 6.53
C ASN A 161 17.62 8.64 6.31
N VAL A 162 17.38 7.50 6.93
CA VAL A 162 16.07 6.82 6.88
C VAL A 162 14.96 7.72 7.41
N LEU A 163 15.16 8.35 8.56
CA LEU A 163 14.16 9.26 9.14
C LEU A 163 13.89 10.48 8.24
N TYR A 164 14.91 10.99 7.57
CA TYR A 164 14.80 12.12 6.65
C TYR A 164 14.08 11.74 5.34
N GLU A 165 14.52 10.66 4.69
CA GLU A 165 14.03 10.27 3.38
C GLU A 165 12.60 9.71 3.41
N TYR A 166 12.28 8.85 4.39
CA TYR A 166 10.99 8.17 4.48
C TYR A 166 10.00 8.82 5.44
N GLY A 167 10.49 9.70 6.34
CA GLY A 167 9.63 10.44 7.27
C GLY A 167 9.45 11.91 6.91
N GLU A 168 10.25 12.44 5.97
CA GLU A 168 10.38 13.89 5.74
C GLU A 168 10.70 14.63 7.07
N GLU A 169 11.46 13.95 7.99
CA GLU A 169 11.77 14.44 9.33
C GLU A 169 12.98 15.40 9.30
N ARG A 170 12.71 16.68 9.48
CA ARG A 170 13.75 17.73 9.42
C ARG A 170 14.77 17.67 10.56
N HIS A 171 14.39 17.09 11.70
CA HIS A 171 15.23 16.94 12.88
C HIS A 171 15.85 15.54 12.99
N SER A 172 15.92 14.82 11.88
CA SER A 172 16.33 13.42 11.79
C SER A 172 17.63 13.10 12.50
N ARG A 173 18.69 13.92 12.33
CA ARG A 173 19.99 13.71 12.99
C ARG A 173 19.88 13.78 14.52
N ARG A 174 19.14 14.76 15.04
CA ARG A 174 18.95 14.92 16.49
C ARG A 174 18.14 13.76 17.07
N ILE A 175 17.11 13.32 16.34
CA ILE A 175 16.25 12.19 16.74
C ILE A 175 17.07 10.90 16.65
N ALA A 176 17.81 10.66 15.58
CA ALA A 176 18.66 9.48 15.43
C ALA A 176 19.68 9.35 16.58
N LYS A 177 20.36 10.44 16.93
CA LYS A 177 21.27 10.48 18.08
C LYS A 177 20.57 10.08 19.38
N ALA A 178 19.37 10.59 19.64
CA ALA A 178 18.62 10.24 20.84
C ALA A 178 18.17 8.79 20.85
N ILE A 179 17.71 8.25 19.72
CA ILE A 179 17.34 6.85 19.58
C ILE A 179 18.55 5.94 19.83
N LYS A 180 19.74 6.29 19.32
CA LYS A 180 20.96 5.50 19.52
C LYS A 180 21.51 5.52 20.95
N GLN A 181 20.99 6.39 21.83
CA GLN A 181 21.28 6.42 23.25
C GLN A 181 20.34 5.57 24.11
N MET A 182 19.36 4.90 23.49
CA MET A 182 18.47 3.97 24.20
C MET A 182 19.20 2.66 24.52
N ASP A 183 18.93 2.10 25.69
CA ASP A 183 19.53 0.82 26.14
C ASP A 183 18.92 -0.38 25.38
N ASN A 184 17.65 -0.28 24.99
CA ASN A 184 16.92 -1.33 24.25
C ASN A 184 15.78 -0.74 23.41
N TYR A 185 15.20 -1.59 22.53
CA TYR A 185 14.13 -1.23 21.58
C TYR A 185 12.92 -2.16 21.74
N ASP A 186 12.51 -2.44 22.98
CA ASP A 186 11.46 -3.38 23.33
C ASP A 186 10.07 -2.74 23.56
N SER A 187 9.98 -1.40 23.51
CA SER A 187 8.77 -0.63 23.77
C SER A 187 8.56 0.49 22.78
N THR A 188 7.43 0.45 22.06
CA THR A 188 7.02 1.51 21.13
C THR A 188 6.73 2.83 21.86
N LEU A 189 6.20 2.77 23.09
CA LEU A 189 5.97 3.94 23.93
C LEU A 189 7.28 4.63 24.32
N LYS A 190 8.27 3.88 24.81
CA LYS A 190 9.61 4.43 25.13
C LYS A 190 10.27 5.08 23.92
N LEU A 191 10.21 4.40 22.76
CA LEU A 191 10.74 4.95 21.52
C LEU A 191 10.05 6.26 21.15
N ALA A 192 8.72 6.32 21.22
CA ALA A 192 7.95 7.53 20.93
C ALA A 192 8.26 8.68 21.89
N GLU A 193 8.45 8.43 23.18
CA GLU A 193 8.82 9.45 24.17
C GLU A 193 10.25 9.98 23.95
N VAL A 194 11.20 9.11 23.59
CA VAL A 194 12.57 9.54 23.23
C VAL A 194 12.55 10.45 21.99
N ILE A 195 11.79 10.07 20.97
CA ILE A 195 11.63 10.88 19.75
C ILE A 195 11.00 12.23 20.10
N LYS A 196 9.93 12.24 20.90
CA LYS A 196 9.24 13.45 21.34
C LYS A 196 10.17 14.39 22.14
N ALA A 197 10.95 13.85 23.07
CA ALA A 197 11.92 14.63 23.85
C ALA A 197 13.03 15.21 22.97
N ALA A 198 13.45 14.50 21.94
CA ALA A 198 14.45 14.96 20.98
C ALA A 198 13.91 16.02 20.02
N HIS A 199 12.60 16.09 19.77
CA HIS A 199 12.01 17.00 18.79
C HIS A 199 11.92 18.43 19.37
N PRO A 200 12.54 19.45 18.76
CA PRO A 200 12.65 20.79 19.36
C PRO A 200 11.35 21.60 19.35
N ALA A 201 10.48 21.32 18.40
CA ALA A 201 9.19 21.97 18.26
C ALA A 201 8.24 21.07 17.46
N TRP A 202 7.00 20.92 17.90
CA TRP A 202 6.00 20.11 17.22
C TRP A 202 4.66 20.84 17.06
N GLN A 203 3.97 20.48 15.98
CA GLN A 203 2.70 21.10 15.64
C GLN A 203 1.58 20.54 16.53
N LYS A 204 0.69 21.40 16.98
CA LYS A 204 -0.51 21.01 17.72
C LYS A 204 -1.36 20.07 16.87
N GLY A 205 -1.71 18.90 17.40
CA GLY A 205 -2.57 17.92 16.74
C GLY A 205 -1.87 16.80 15.98
N LYS A 206 -0.51 16.81 15.88
CA LYS A 206 0.26 15.71 15.29
C LYS A 206 1.38 15.31 16.25
N HIS A 207 1.38 14.05 16.69
CA HIS A 207 2.42 13.59 17.63
C HIS A 207 3.81 13.61 16.94
N PRO A 208 4.87 14.09 17.60
CA PRO A 208 6.21 14.22 17.01
C PRO A 208 6.78 12.91 16.45
N ALA A 209 6.49 11.77 17.10
CA ALA A 209 6.96 10.47 16.66
C ALA A 209 6.29 9.94 15.36
N THR A 210 5.19 10.54 14.90
CA THR A 210 4.43 10.03 13.76
C THR A 210 5.29 9.89 12.51
N GLN A 211 6.12 10.89 12.17
CA GLN A 211 6.98 10.86 10.99
C GLN A 211 8.09 9.82 11.12
N SER A 212 8.69 9.71 12.30
CA SER A 212 9.74 8.71 12.56
C SER A 212 9.20 7.28 12.50
N PHE A 213 8.02 7.01 13.09
CA PHE A 213 7.37 5.70 13.00
C PHE A 213 7.00 5.34 11.56
N GLN A 214 6.48 6.30 10.79
CA GLN A 214 6.22 6.13 9.36
C GLN A 214 7.51 5.79 8.60
N ALA A 215 8.62 6.52 8.87
CA ALA A 215 9.89 6.27 8.21
C ALA A 215 10.43 4.86 8.47
N LEU A 216 10.44 4.45 9.73
CA LEU A 216 10.89 3.12 10.15
C LEU A 216 10.05 2.01 9.50
N ARG A 217 8.73 2.18 9.48
CA ARG A 217 7.79 1.25 8.84
C ARG A 217 8.05 1.12 7.34
N ILE A 218 8.13 2.24 6.64
CA ILE A 218 8.37 2.26 5.19
C ILE A 218 9.69 1.58 4.85
N PHE A 219 10.73 1.88 5.62
CA PHE A 219 12.05 1.32 5.40
C PHE A 219 12.10 -0.20 5.63
N ILE A 220 11.63 -0.68 6.79
CA ILE A 220 11.74 -2.11 7.14
C ILE A 220 10.93 -3.00 6.20
N ASN A 221 9.82 -2.50 5.66
CA ASN A 221 8.94 -3.23 4.74
C ASN A 221 9.25 -2.97 3.25
N ASN A 222 10.24 -2.12 2.94
CA ASN A 222 10.57 -1.70 1.56
C ASN A 222 9.36 -1.15 0.78
N GLU A 223 8.45 -0.42 1.46
CA GLU A 223 7.15 -0.05 0.89
C GLU A 223 7.27 0.72 -0.41
N LEU A 224 8.12 1.76 -0.47
CA LEU A 224 8.26 2.58 -1.68
C LEU A 224 8.97 1.84 -2.84
N GLY A 225 9.90 0.92 -2.53
CA GLY A 225 10.53 0.06 -3.52
C GLY A 225 9.54 -0.89 -4.15
N ASP A 226 8.72 -1.52 -3.32
CA ASP A 226 7.67 -2.44 -3.76
C ASP A 226 6.62 -1.73 -4.62
N ILE A 227 6.19 -0.50 -4.24
CA ILE A 227 5.26 0.31 -5.03
C ILE A 227 5.83 0.61 -6.43
N LYS A 228 7.09 1.00 -6.54
CA LYS A 228 7.72 1.29 -7.84
C LYS A 228 7.73 0.06 -8.73
N THR A 229 8.13 -1.09 -8.19
CA THR A 229 8.17 -2.37 -8.91
C THR A 229 6.77 -2.79 -9.35
N PHE A 230 5.80 -2.71 -8.45
CA PHE A 230 4.40 -3.04 -8.71
C PHE A 230 3.77 -2.17 -9.81
N LEU A 231 3.98 -0.87 -9.79
CA LEU A 231 3.43 0.04 -10.80
C LEU A 231 3.95 -0.31 -12.20
N ASN A 232 5.25 -0.61 -12.34
CA ASN A 232 5.82 -1.04 -13.61
C ASN A 232 5.23 -2.39 -14.07
N GLN A 233 5.12 -3.36 -13.17
CA GLN A 233 4.51 -4.65 -13.48
C GLN A 233 3.02 -4.53 -13.79
N SER A 234 2.30 -3.63 -13.12
CA SER A 234 0.88 -3.35 -13.42
C SER A 234 0.70 -2.86 -14.85
N LEU A 235 1.58 -1.96 -15.33
CA LEU A 235 1.51 -1.49 -16.71
C LEU A 235 1.70 -2.63 -17.71
N THR A 236 2.70 -3.49 -17.49
CA THR A 236 3.05 -4.57 -18.43
C THR A 236 2.05 -5.72 -18.43
N HIS A 237 1.29 -5.92 -17.34
CA HIS A 237 0.36 -7.04 -17.22
C HIS A 237 -1.13 -6.65 -17.29
N LEU A 238 -1.46 -5.36 -17.35
CA LEU A 238 -2.82 -4.94 -17.65
C LEU A 238 -3.15 -5.15 -19.13
N LYS A 239 -4.31 -5.73 -19.41
CA LYS A 239 -4.88 -5.79 -20.78
C LYS A 239 -5.15 -4.38 -21.32
N PRO A 240 -5.20 -4.19 -22.65
CA PRO A 240 -5.86 -3.03 -23.24
C PRO A 240 -7.26 -2.85 -22.65
N ASN A 241 -7.60 -1.63 -22.28
CA ASN A 241 -8.81 -1.25 -21.56
C ASN A 241 -8.94 -1.78 -20.11
N GLY A 242 -7.90 -2.43 -19.58
CA GLY A 242 -7.81 -2.78 -18.16
C GLY A 242 -7.64 -1.54 -17.27
N HIS A 243 -7.99 -1.66 -15.99
CA HIS A 243 -8.00 -0.55 -15.06
C HIS A 243 -7.03 -0.76 -13.90
N LEU A 244 -6.32 0.31 -13.54
CA LEU A 244 -5.49 0.40 -12.34
C LEU A 244 -6.14 1.35 -11.36
N ALA A 245 -6.31 0.93 -10.10
CA ALA A 245 -6.83 1.72 -9.01
C ALA A 245 -5.92 1.57 -7.78
N VAL A 246 -5.33 2.66 -7.31
CA VAL A 246 -4.37 2.64 -6.19
C VAL A 246 -4.75 3.70 -5.16
N ILE A 247 -4.97 3.28 -3.92
CA ILE A 247 -5.18 4.15 -2.76
C ILE A 247 -3.85 4.37 -2.06
N SER A 248 -3.57 5.62 -1.70
CA SER A 248 -2.41 6.04 -0.91
C SER A 248 -2.84 6.84 0.31
N PHE A 249 -2.06 6.78 1.40
CA PHE A 249 -2.38 7.45 2.67
C PHE A 249 -1.38 8.54 3.05
N HIS A 250 -0.25 8.62 2.38
CA HIS A 250 0.74 9.67 2.63
C HIS A 250 1.40 10.19 1.34
N SER A 251 2.06 11.36 1.47
CA SER A 251 2.62 12.14 0.36
C SER A 251 3.63 11.37 -0.49
N LEU A 252 4.43 10.49 0.10
CA LEU A 252 5.48 9.75 -0.62
C LEU A 252 4.87 8.70 -1.56
N GLU A 253 3.85 7.95 -1.09
CA GLU A 253 3.10 7.01 -1.93
C GLU A 253 2.39 7.75 -3.07
N ASP A 254 1.60 8.78 -2.72
CA ASP A 254 0.82 9.54 -3.70
C ASP A 254 1.72 10.17 -4.78
N ARG A 255 2.91 10.65 -4.40
CA ARG A 255 3.90 11.21 -5.31
C ARG A 255 4.36 10.18 -6.33
N LEU A 256 4.70 8.95 -5.91
CA LEU A 256 5.13 7.87 -6.80
C LEU A 256 4.04 7.48 -7.79
N ILE A 257 2.81 7.26 -7.31
CA ILE A 257 1.68 6.88 -8.15
C ILE A 257 1.35 7.99 -9.14
N LYS A 258 1.27 9.23 -8.66
CA LYS A 258 1.01 10.42 -9.50
C LYS A 258 2.06 10.57 -10.59
N GLN A 259 3.34 10.46 -10.25
CA GLN A 259 4.46 10.59 -11.17
C GLN A 259 4.40 9.50 -12.23
N PHE A 260 4.24 8.25 -11.82
CA PHE A 260 4.10 7.11 -12.72
C PHE A 260 2.94 7.29 -13.72
N LEU A 261 1.73 7.56 -13.23
CA LEU A 261 0.56 7.73 -14.07
C LEU A 261 0.67 8.94 -15.01
N ASN A 262 1.23 10.06 -14.55
CA ASN A 262 1.46 11.23 -15.38
C ASN A 262 2.47 10.95 -16.49
N ASN A 263 3.58 10.29 -16.18
CA ASN A 263 4.61 9.94 -17.15
C ASN A 263 4.02 9.08 -18.27
N HIS A 264 3.28 8.05 -17.91
CA HIS A 264 2.71 7.11 -18.87
C HIS A 264 1.41 7.56 -19.55
N SER A 265 0.74 8.59 -19.04
CA SER A 265 -0.44 9.19 -19.71
C SER A 265 -0.09 10.38 -20.61
N ARG A 266 1.00 11.10 -20.31
CA ARG A 266 1.42 12.29 -21.08
C ARG A 266 2.49 11.97 -22.10
N GLY A 267 3.23 10.85 -21.93
CA GLY A 267 4.42 10.53 -22.71
C GLY A 267 5.57 11.51 -22.46
N LYS A 268 5.61 12.10 -21.26
CA LYS A 268 6.64 12.99 -20.75
C LYS A 268 7.06 12.55 -19.36
N TRP A 269 8.35 12.42 -19.15
CA TRP A 269 8.91 12.04 -17.86
C TRP A 269 9.50 13.26 -17.15
N ASP A 270 9.61 13.18 -15.83
CA ASP A 270 10.25 14.24 -15.07
C ASP A 270 11.71 14.39 -15.51
N GLY A 271 12.10 15.65 -15.75
CA GLY A 271 13.42 15.97 -16.32
C GLY A 271 13.47 16.13 -17.85
N ASP A 272 12.44 15.68 -18.59
CA ASP A 272 12.39 15.87 -20.05
C ASP A 272 12.39 17.36 -20.44
N ASP A 273 11.82 18.24 -19.62
CA ASP A 273 11.78 19.68 -19.86
C ASP A 273 13.17 20.34 -19.76
N GLN A 274 14.18 19.63 -19.24
CA GLN A 274 15.59 20.08 -19.21
C GLN A 274 16.37 19.67 -20.47
N LEU A 275 15.77 18.84 -21.32
CA LEU A 275 16.40 18.39 -22.56
C LEU A 275 16.09 19.35 -23.69
N LEU A 276 17.07 19.65 -24.55
CA LEU A 276 16.89 20.46 -25.77
C LEU A 276 15.83 19.86 -26.69
N ILE A 277 15.78 18.52 -26.75
CA ILE A 277 14.77 17.75 -27.49
C ILE A 277 14.26 16.66 -26.55
N ALA A 278 13.03 16.79 -26.07
CA ALA A 278 12.39 15.77 -25.24
C ALA A 278 12.10 14.50 -26.07
N PRO A 279 12.45 13.29 -25.57
CA PRO A 279 12.10 12.04 -26.25
C PRO A 279 10.59 11.91 -26.44
N LYS A 280 10.18 11.50 -27.64
CA LYS A 280 8.78 11.18 -27.90
C LYS A 280 8.48 9.79 -27.36
N ARG A 281 7.72 9.71 -26.25
CA ARG A 281 7.38 8.43 -25.59
C ARG A 281 5.93 8.05 -25.84
N THR A 282 5.68 6.75 -25.85
CA THR A 282 4.33 6.19 -26.00
C THR A 282 3.50 6.49 -24.75
N LYS A 283 2.24 6.83 -24.95
CA LYS A 283 1.26 6.99 -23.87
C LYS A 283 0.54 5.67 -23.68
N TYR A 284 0.55 5.14 -22.47
CA TYR A 284 -0.02 3.84 -22.16
C TYR A 284 -1.33 3.94 -21.35
N PHE A 285 -1.54 5.05 -20.67
CA PHE A 285 -2.75 5.30 -19.90
C PHE A 285 -3.55 6.48 -20.47
N ASP A 286 -4.86 6.42 -20.34
CA ASP A 286 -5.73 7.56 -20.47
C ASP A 286 -5.45 8.57 -19.35
N LYS A 287 -6.12 9.74 -19.41
CA LYS A 287 -5.96 10.78 -18.38
C LYS A 287 -6.32 10.22 -16.99
N PRO A 288 -5.38 10.19 -16.03
CA PRO A 288 -5.64 9.68 -14.69
C PRO A 288 -6.67 10.54 -13.95
N LYS A 289 -7.45 9.88 -13.08
CA LYS A 289 -8.37 10.55 -12.16
C LYS A 289 -7.82 10.46 -10.74
N ARG A 290 -8.15 11.44 -9.90
CA ARG A 290 -7.93 11.42 -8.46
C ARG A 290 -9.26 11.60 -7.76
N ILE A 291 -9.57 10.72 -6.82
CA ILE A 291 -10.78 10.74 -6.01
C ILE A 291 -10.35 10.86 -4.54
N SER A 292 -11.05 11.69 -3.79
CA SER A 292 -10.86 11.84 -2.34
C SER A 292 -12.07 11.27 -1.61
N PRO A 293 -11.90 10.78 -0.38
CA PRO A 293 -13.02 10.36 0.46
C PRO A 293 -14.04 11.49 0.65
N SER A 294 -15.29 11.11 0.78
CA SER A 294 -16.36 12.06 1.12
C SER A 294 -16.22 12.57 2.55
N LEU A 295 -16.83 13.73 2.86
CA LEU A 295 -16.86 14.24 4.22
C LEU A 295 -17.54 13.27 5.18
N ASP A 296 -18.59 12.59 4.74
CA ASP A 296 -19.31 11.60 5.55
C ASP A 296 -18.45 10.38 5.84
N GLU A 297 -17.63 9.95 4.88
CA GLU A 297 -16.67 8.87 5.09
C GLU A 297 -15.59 9.27 6.09
N ILE A 298 -15.03 10.47 5.97
CA ILE A 298 -14.03 11.00 6.90
C ILE A 298 -14.59 11.13 8.33
N GLN A 299 -15.85 11.51 8.48
CA GLN A 299 -16.50 11.57 9.80
C GLN A 299 -16.66 10.19 10.44
N ARG A 300 -17.04 9.19 9.64
CA ARG A 300 -17.19 7.79 10.10
C ARG A 300 -15.85 7.09 10.28
N ASN A 301 -14.89 7.37 9.41
CA ASN A 301 -13.54 6.80 9.44
C ASN A 301 -12.47 7.91 9.33
N PRO A 302 -11.99 8.48 10.45
CA PRO A 302 -10.97 9.53 10.42
C PRO A 302 -9.65 9.12 9.73
N ARG A 303 -9.37 7.81 9.60
CA ARG A 303 -8.20 7.27 8.89
C ARG A 303 -8.30 7.54 7.39
N ALA A 304 -9.50 7.69 6.83
CA ALA A 304 -9.71 8.03 5.42
C ALA A 304 -9.26 9.46 5.05
N ARG A 305 -9.12 10.37 6.03
CA ARG A 305 -8.84 11.80 5.79
C ARG A 305 -7.64 12.06 4.88
N SER A 306 -6.62 11.24 4.94
CA SER A 306 -5.38 11.39 4.17
C SER A 306 -5.34 10.54 2.90
N ALA A 307 -6.40 9.77 2.63
CA ALA A 307 -6.46 8.85 1.51
C ALA A 307 -6.70 9.57 0.18
N TYR A 308 -6.05 9.09 -0.87
CA TYR A 308 -6.33 9.47 -2.26
C TYR A 308 -6.36 8.21 -3.13
N LEU A 309 -7.46 8.03 -3.84
CA LEU A 309 -7.54 7.01 -4.89
C LEU A 309 -7.09 7.64 -6.21
N ARG A 310 -6.10 7.00 -6.87
CA ARG A 310 -5.72 7.33 -8.24
C ARG A 310 -6.08 6.19 -9.15
N THR A 311 -6.75 6.50 -10.26
CA THR A 311 -7.20 5.51 -11.23
C THR A 311 -6.76 5.89 -12.64
N ALA A 312 -6.48 4.88 -13.46
CA ALA A 312 -6.22 5.07 -14.88
C ALA A 312 -6.65 3.82 -15.66
N ARG A 313 -7.16 4.01 -16.88
CA ARG A 313 -7.42 2.96 -17.83
C ARG A 313 -6.22 2.83 -18.78
N ARG A 314 -5.73 1.60 -18.96
CA ARG A 314 -4.73 1.31 -19.99
C ARG A 314 -5.38 1.43 -21.37
N ASN A 315 -4.75 2.19 -22.28
CA ASN A 315 -5.18 2.25 -23.67
C ASN A 315 -4.67 1.01 -24.47
N ASP A 316 -4.89 0.99 -25.77
CA ASP A 316 -4.53 -0.12 -26.66
C ASP A 316 -3.10 -0.03 -27.23
N ALA A 317 -2.30 0.97 -26.83
CA ALA A 317 -0.94 1.11 -27.29
C ALA A 317 -0.10 -0.14 -26.93
N PRO A 318 0.67 -0.70 -27.89
CA PRO A 318 1.57 -1.81 -27.63
C PRO A 318 2.67 -1.40 -26.66
N ILE A 319 3.06 -2.28 -25.75
CA ILE A 319 4.13 -2.01 -24.78
C ILE A 319 5.47 -2.23 -25.49
N ILE A 320 6.17 -1.14 -25.78
CA ILE A 320 7.41 -1.17 -26.56
C ILE A 320 8.62 -0.70 -25.70
N ASP A 321 8.41 0.22 -24.74
CA ASP A 321 9.49 0.97 -24.08
C ASP A 321 9.46 0.89 -22.54
N VAL A 322 9.09 -0.23 -21.96
CA VAL A 322 8.89 -0.37 -20.49
C VAL A 322 9.97 -1.23 -19.82
N LEU A 323 11.13 -1.39 -20.44
CA LEU A 323 12.28 -2.08 -19.83
C LEU A 323 13.28 -1.10 -19.25
#